data_82f6c86e6e32cea75f95a57681c790d4
#
_entry.id   82f6c86e6e32cea75f95a57681c790d4
#
_cell.length_a   1.000
_cell.length_b   1.000
_cell.length_c   1.000
_cell.angle_alpha   90.00
_cell.angle_beta   90.00
_cell.angle_gamma   90.00
#
_symmetry.space_group_name_H-M   'P 1'
#
loop_
_entity.id
_entity.type
_entity.pdbx_description
1 polymer ?
#
loop_
_entity_poly.entity_id
_entity_poly.type
_entity_poly.pdbx_seq_one_letter_code
_entity_poly.pdbx_strand_id
1 'polypeptide(L)'
;MPYVARPKHPRGRLVAVVAATVATLFGVPAAAQAACPSAATAKAFSAFGDSADYSLLSNGAFESGTGGWWLSGASVVSGNESFKVRASTDVKSLAIGARGRVVSPAFCVSTDHPSFRFFAKRTSGTWGVLNVSLRWKVDGATSETVVGSVTTGPEWTPTQSFSLSQILGLWNADQVGTAQIVLDPEDYGGDWAIDDVYIDPYTRG
;
A
#
# COMPACT_ATOMS: atom_id res chain seq x y z
N MET A 1 -6.98 -15.17 -104.85
CA MET A 1 -7.20 -14.42 -103.65
C MET A 1 -7.82 -15.35 -102.60
N PRO A 2 -7.11 -15.75 -101.60
CA PRO A 2 -7.65 -16.69 -100.60
C PRO A 2 -8.43 -15.95 -99.53
N TYR A 3 -9.55 -16.54 -99.16
CA TYR A 3 -10.49 -16.11 -98.12
C TYR A 3 -9.95 -16.44 -96.75
N VAL A 4 -9.76 -15.41 -95.86
CA VAL A 4 -9.32 -15.60 -94.52
C VAL A 4 -10.51 -15.68 -93.58
N ALA A 5 -10.68 -16.84 -92.91
CA ALA A 5 -11.73 -17.09 -91.90
C ALA A 5 -11.39 -16.41 -90.56
N ARG A 6 -12.33 -15.69 -89.97
CA ARG A 6 -12.23 -15.12 -88.63
C ARG A 6 -12.53 -16.17 -87.55
N PRO A 7 -11.76 -16.21 -86.46
CA PRO A 7 -12.02 -17.09 -85.33
C PRO A 7 -13.18 -16.58 -84.46
N LYS A 8 -14.04 -17.49 -84.00
CA LYS A 8 -15.14 -17.27 -83.07
C LYS A 8 -14.54 -17.15 -81.62
N HIS A 9 -14.86 -16.08 -80.96
CA HIS A 9 -14.54 -15.93 -79.51
C HIS A 9 -15.49 -16.78 -78.65
N PRO A 10 -14.98 -17.56 -77.66
CA PRO A 10 -15.86 -18.20 -76.70
C PRO A 10 -16.29 -17.20 -75.62
N ARG A 11 -17.59 -17.21 -75.34
CA ARG A 11 -18.22 -16.43 -74.29
C ARG A 11 -17.77 -17.06 -72.91
N GLY A 12 -16.79 -16.45 -72.21
CA GLY A 12 -16.46 -16.81 -70.86
C GLY A 12 -17.56 -16.36 -69.88
N ARG A 13 -18.09 -17.31 -69.10
CA ARG A 13 -18.98 -17.03 -67.99
C ARG A 13 -18.13 -16.47 -66.87
N LEU A 14 -18.35 -15.22 -66.47
CA LEU A 14 -17.81 -14.65 -65.25
C LEU A 14 -18.52 -15.29 -64.03
N VAL A 15 -17.81 -16.12 -63.28
CA VAL A 15 -18.23 -16.58 -61.95
C VAL A 15 -17.76 -15.52 -60.98
N ALA A 16 -18.69 -14.76 -60.42
CA ALA A 16 -18.39 -13.82 -59.34
C ALA A 16 -18.19 -14.63 -58.03
N VAL A 17 -16.96 -14.73 -57.58
CA VAL A 17 -16.62 -15.26 -56.27
C VAL A 17 -16.81 -14.13 -55.26
N VAL A 18 -17.88 -14.20 -54.50
CA VAL A 18 -18.08 -13.31 -53.31
C VAL A 18 -17.23 -13.84 -52.21
N ALA A 19 -16.09 -13.19 -51.97
CA ALA A 19 -15.25 -13.43 -50.78
C ALA A 19 -15.92 -12.77 -49.58
N ALA A 20 -16.57 -13.55 -48.70
CA ALA A 20 -17.05 -13.11 -47.41
C ALA A 20 -15.84 -12.97 -46.43
N THR A 21 -15.40 -11.75 -46.24
CA THR A 21 -14.38 -11.44 -45.17
C THR A 21 -15.07 -11.50 -43.83
N VAL A 22 -14.84 -12.57 -43.06
CA VAL A 22 -15.19 -12.68 -41.64
C VAL A 22 -14.17 -11.84 -40.88
N ALA A 23 -14.54 -10.64 -40.47
CA ALA A 23 -13.77 -9.83 -39.54
C ALA A 23 -13.89 -10.44 -38.14
N THR A 24 -12.92 -11.25 -37.75
CA THR A 24 -12.75 -11.67 -36.35
C THR A 24 -12.32 -10.46 -35.54
N LEU A 25 -13.25 -9.88 -34.79
CA LEU A 25 -12.95 -8.92 -33.70
C LEU A 25 -12.18 -9.65 -32.61
N PHE A 26 -10.87 -9.61 -32.65
CA PHE A 26 -10.04 -9.92 -31.50
C PHE A 26 -10.27 -8.79 -30.50
N GLY A 27 -11.19 -9.03 -29.55
CA GLY A 27 -11.28 -8.19 -28.35
C GLY A 27 -9.93 -8.25 -27.65
N VAL A 28 -9.18 -7.14 -27.65
CA VAL A 28 -8.00 -6.98 -26.81
C VAL A 28 -8.49 -7.13 -25.38
N PRO A 29 -8.01 -8.13 -24.59
CA PRO A 29 -8.41 -8.19 -23.20
C PRO A 29 -7.96 -6.86 -22.55
N ALA A 30 -8.91 -6.11 -21.98
CA ALA A 30 -8.58 -4.98 -21.14
C ALA A 30 -7.68 -5.53 -20.03
N ALA A 31 -6.45 -5.04 -19.94
CA ALA A 31 -5.58 -5.36 -18.83
C ALA A 31 -6.33 -4.95 -17.55
N ALA A 32 -6.74 -5.93 -16.75
CA ALA A 32 -7.31 -5.65 -15.45
C ALA A 32 -6.25 -4.86 -14.67
N GLN A 33 -6.54 -3.61 -14.34
CA GLN A 33 -5.68 -2.82 -13.47
C GLN A 33 -5.53 -3.59 -12.18
N ALA A 34 -4.29 -3.85 -11.78
CA ALA A 34 -4.02 -4.51 -10.51
C ALA A 34 -4.51 -3.57 -9.39
N ALA A 35 -5.59 -3.95 -8.74
CA ALA A 35 -6.07 -3.24 -7.55
C ALA A 35 -5.41 -3.83 -6.31
N CYS A 36 -5.27 -3.03 -5.25
CA CYS A 36 -4.85 -3.55 -3.96
C CYS A 36 -5.87 -4.57 -3.46
N PRO A 37 -5.41 -5.67 -2.82
CA PRO A 37 -6.32 -6.64 -2.21
C PRO A 37 -7.22 -5.96 -1.18
N SER A 38 -8.51 -6.28 -1.17
CA SER A 38 -9.42 -5.84 -0.12
C SER A 38 -9.02 -6.47 1.22
N ALA A 39 -9.00 -5.67 2.28
CA ALA A 39 -8.74 -6.12 3.64
C ALA A 39 -9.96 -5.80 4.52
N ALA A 40 -10.11 -6.54 5.63
CA ALA A 40 -11.11 -6.20 6.63
C ALA A 40 -10.79 -4.82 7.24
N THR A 41 -11.82 -3.98 7.38
CA THR A 41 -11.69 -2.63 7.90
C THR A 41 -12.40 -2.47 9.25
N ALA A 42 -11.94 -1.49 10.02
CA ALA A 42 -12.54 -1.06 11.27
C ALA A 42 -12.38 0.46 11.45
N LYS A 43 -13.29 1.06 12.20
CA LYS A 43 -13.22 2.49 12.57
C LYS A 43 -12.31 2.70 13.78
N ALA A 44 -11.05 2.28 13.65
CA ALA A 44 -10.09 2.19 14.74
C ALA A 44 -9.86 3.53 15.47
N PHE A 45 -10.02 4.66 14.78
CA PHE A 45 -9.78 5.98 15.34
C PHE A 45 -11.05 6.80 15.57
N SER A 46 -12.23 6.19 15.53
CA SER A 46 -13.52 6.88 15.69
C SER A 46 -13.65 7.58 17.06
N ALA A 47 -13.14 6.97 18.12
CA ALA A 47 -13.08 7.60 19.45
C ALA A 47 -12.21 8.87 19.52
N PHE A 48 -11.39 9.11 18.51
CA PHE A 48 -10.49 10.24 18.39
C PHE A 48 -10.94 11.25 17.31
N GLY A 49 -12.22 11.15 16.88
CA GLY A 49 -12.82 12.06 15.91
C GLY A 49 -12.52 11.74 14.44
N ASP A 50 -11.92 10.58 14.18
CA ASP A 50 -11.62 10.11 12.82
C ASP A 50 -12.50 8.91 12.49
N SER A 51 -13.50 9.13 11.63
CA SER A 51 -14.50 8.11 11.27
C SER A 51 -14.14 7.31 10.02
N ALA A 52 -12.93 7.48 9.48
CA ALA A 52 -12.45 6.71 8.34
C ALA A 52 -12.34 5.21 8.68
N ASP A 53 -12.45 4.38 7.67
CA ASP A 53 -12.23 2.95 7.79
C ASP A 53 -10.75 2.64 7.61
N TYR A 54 -10.20 1.83 8.49
CA TYR A 54 -8.78 1.45 8.52
C TYR A 54 -8.61 -0.05 8.46
N SER A 55 -7.62 -0.53 7.74
CA SER A 55 -7.20 -1.94 7.76
C SER A 55 -5.93 -2.11 8.59
N LEU A 56 -5.91 -3.11 9.47
CA LEU A 56 -4.73 -3.43 10.25
C LEU A 56 -3.61 -3.95 9.35
N LEU A 57 -2.44 -3.35 9.46
CA LEU A 57 -1.25 -3.84 8.78
C LEU A 57 -0.88 -5.24 9.29
N SER A 58 -0.37 -6.09 8.43
CA SER A 58 0.02 -7.46 8.80
C SER A 58 0.92 -7.47 10.03
N ASN A 59 0.49 -8.17 11.09
CA ASN A 59 1.13 -8.20 12.41
C ASN A 59 1.35 -6.82 13.05
N GLY A 60 0.55 -5.81 12.68
CA GLY A 60 0.67 -4.43 13.19
C GLY A 60 0.20 -4.24 14.64
N ALA A 61 -0.51 -5.23 15.22
CA ALA A 61 -0.85 -5.27 16.64
C ALA A 61 0.10 -6.15 17.47
N PHE A 62 1.11 -6.76 16.87
CA PHE A 62 2.19 -7.53 17.50
C PHE A 62 1.76 -8.72 18.37
N GLU A 63 0.48 -9.04 18.49
CA GLU A 63 -0.04 -10.12 19.32
C GLU A 63 0.42 -11.50 18.85
N SER A 64 0.55 -11.70 17.53
CA SER A 64 1.03 -12.92 16.88
C SER A 64 2.53 -12.88 16.57
N GLY A 65 3.26 -11.90 17.08
CA GLY A 65 4.67 -11.68 16.82
C GLY A 65 4.94 -10.68 15.70
N THR A 66 6.13 -10.76 15.10
CA THR A 66 6.65 -9.75 14.15
C THR A 66 6.85 -10.31 12.74
N GLY A 67 6.10 -11.32 12.36
CA GLY A 67 6.22 -11.92 11.01
C GLY A 67 6.10 -10.87 9.90
N GLY A 68 7.13 -10.79 9.05
CA GLY A 68 7.23 -9.80 7.98
C GLY A 68 7.83 -8.44 8.37
N TRP A 69 7.96 -8.14 9.67
CA TRP A 69 8.68 -6.95 10.16
C TRP A 69 10.18 -7.22 10.20
N TRP A 70 10.99 -6.27 9.80
CA TRP A 70 12.41 -6.26 10.06
C TRP A 70 12.71 -5.37 11.28
N LEU A 71 13.47 -5.89 12.24
CA LEU A 71 13.74 -5.25 13.50
C LEU A 71 15.25 -5.14 13.75
N SER A 72 15.68 -3.98 14.19
CA SER A 72 17.01 -3.74 14.75
C SER A 72 16.85 -2.93 16.03
N GLY A 73 17.35 -3.41 17.16
CA GLY A 73 17.18 -2.73 18.45
C GLY A 73 15.73 -2.57 18.89
N ALA A 74 14.86 -3.50 18.46
CA ALA A 74 13.44 -3.50 18.80
C ALA A 74 12.96 -4.92 19.11
N SER A 75 11.92 -5.04 19.94
CA SER A 75 11.33 -6.33 20.34
C SER A 75 9.88 -6.18 20.77
N VAL A 76 9.12 -7.27 20.64
CA VAL A 76 7.77 -7.34 21.23
C VAL A 76 7.88 -7.40 22.74
N VAL A 77 7.08 -6.60 23.42
CA VAL A 77 6.99 -6.52 24.88
C VAL A 77 5.55 -6.69 25.35
N SER A 78 5.38 -7.01 26.62
CA SER A 78 4.08 -6.97 27.27
C SER A 78 3.62 -5.53 27.46
N GLY A 79 2.34 -5.28 27.28
CA GLY A 79 1.70 -3.96 27.36
C GLY A 79 1.16 -3.55 26.01
N ASN A 80 -0.13 -3.27 25.98
CA ASN A 80 -0.87 -2.81 24.80
C ASN A 80 -1.13 -1.31 24.87
N GLU A 81 -1.52 -0.70 23.76
CA GLU A 81 -2.12 0.63 23.80
C GLU A 81 -3.33 0.63 24.76
N SER A 82 -3.54 1.77 25.46
CA SER A 82 -4.48 1.82 26.57
C SER A 82 -5.95 1.82 26.15
N PHE A 83 -6.25 2.11 24.89
CA PHE A 83 -7.61 2.24 24.36
C PHE A 83 -8.18 0.91 23.87
N LYS A 84 -7.30 -0.07 23.60
CA LYS A 84 -7.67 -1.43 23.14
C LYS A 84 -8.57 -1.42 21.92
N VAL A 85 -8.18 -0.62 20.92
CA VAL A 85 -9.01 -0.37 19.73
C VAL A 85 -9.24 -1.60 18.88
N ARG A 86 -8.28 -2.53 18.84
CA ARG A 86 -8.42 -3.77 18.09
C ARG A 86 -9.21 -4.83 18.87
N ALA A 87 -8.73 -5.16 20.06
CA ALA A 87 -9.37 -6.16 20.91
C ALA A 87 -9.03 -5.95 22.40
N SER A 88 -10.03 -6.16 23.27
CA SER A 88 -9.85 -6.02 24.73
C SER A 88 -8.84 -7.02 25.33
N THR A 89 -8.55 -8.09 24.59
CA THR A 89 -7.59 -9.15 24.99
C THR A 89 -6.16 -8.88 24.59
N ASP A 90 -5.89 -7.80 23.86
CA ASP A 90 -4.55 -7.46 23.40
C ASP A 90 -3.67 -7.05 24.59
N VAL A 91 -2.43 -7.56 24.57
CA VAL A 91 -1.51 -7.46 25.70
C VAL A 91 -0.07 -7.18 25.27
N LYS A 92 0.19 -6.95 23.99
CA LYS A 92 1.53 -6.74 23.45
C LYS A 92 1.64 -5.44 22.66
N SER A 93 2.88 -4.98 22.54
CA SER A 93 3.26 -3.87 21.67
C SER A 93 4.71 -4.05 21.22
N LEU A 94 5.21 -3.21 20.32
CA LEU A 94 6.58 -3.22 19.84
C LEU A 94 7.38 -2.11 20.52
N ALA A 95 8.38 -2.48 21.33
CA ALA A 95 9.35 -1.55 21.88
C ALA A 95 10.49 -1.31 20.87
N ILE A 96 10.89 -0.04 20.70
CA ILE A 96 11.96 0.42 19.83
C ILE A 96 12.95 1.20 20.71
N GLY A 97 14.18 0.70 20.86
CA GLY A 97 15.23 1.39 21.62
C GLY A 97 15.67 2.68 20.91
N ALA A 98 16.33 3.59 21.63
CA ALA A 98 16.76 4.91 21.15
C ALA A 98 17.67 4.89 19.90
N ARG A 99 18.23 3.75 19.54
CA ARG A 99 18.98 3.51 18.28
C ARG A 99 18.36 2.39 17.47
N GLY A 100 17.11 2.08 17.77
CA GLY A 100 16.37 1.05 17.08
C GLY A 100 15.89 1.54 15.72
N ARG A 101 15.61 0.59 14.84
CA ARG A 101 14.98 0.85 13.55
C ARG A 101 14.09 -0.33 13.22
N VAL A 102 12.90 -0.05 12.78
CA VAL A 102 11.95 -1.08 12.36
C VAL A 102 11.42 -0.78 10.96
N VAL A 103 11.16 -1.82 10.19
CA VAL A 103 10.58 -1.73 8.86
C VAL A 103 9.40 -2.67 8.80
N SER A 104 8.25 -2.14 8.43
CA SER A 104 7.01 -2.91 8.32
C SER A 104 7.06 -3.93 7.19
N PRO A 105 6.14 -4.93 7.20
CA PRO A 105 5.81 -5.66 5.99
C PRO A 105 5.44 -4.68 4.86
N ALA A 106 5.70 -5.08 3.62
CA ALA A 106 5.24 -4.33 2.47
C ALA A 106 3.72 -4.40 2.40
N PHE A 107 3.10 -3.26 2.16
CA PHE A 107 1.67 -3.16 1.93
C PHE A 107 1.39 -2.51 0.57
N CYS A 108 0.24 -2.83 0.04
CA CYS A 108 -0.20 -2.30 -1.23
C CYS A 108 -0.59 -0.84 -1.09
N VAL A 109 -0.20 -0.02 -2.04
CA VAL A 109 -0.50 1.42 -2.10
C VAL A 109 -1.12 1.75 -3.44
N SER A 110 -2.24 2.45 -3.39
CA SER A 110 -2.91 3.05 -4.54
C SER A 110 -3.48 4.41 -4.11
N THR A 111 -4.15 5.09 -5.02
CA THR A 111 -4.89 6.33 -4.68
C THR A 111 -5.97 6.10 -3.62
N ASP A 112 -6.36 4.83 -3.41
CA ASP A 112 -7.36 4.44 -2.40
C ASP A 112 -6.75 4.18 -1.01
N HIS A 113 -5.43 4.38 -0.83
CA HIS A 113 -4.73 4.20 0.43
C HIS A 113 -3.97 5.50 0.77
N PRO A 114 -4.69 6.57 1.15
CA PRO A 114 -4.08 7.90 1.24
C PRO A 114 -3.20 8.10 2.46
N SER A 115 -3.33 7.28 3.50
CA SER A 115 -2.66 7.51 4.78
C SER A 115 -2.49 6.26 5.65
N PHE A 116 -1.73 6.42 6.73
CA PHE A 116 -1.62 5.44 7.80
C PHE A 116 -1.52 6.12 9.16
N ARG A 117 -1.87 5.38 10.22
CA ARG A 117 -1.79 5.81 11.62
C ARG A 117 -1.40 4.63 12.51
N PHE A 118 -0.93 4.94 13.71
CA PHE A 118 -0.64 3.95 14.75
C PHE A 118 -0.72 4.61 16.13
N PHE A 119 -0.64 3.80 17.18
CA PHE A 119 -0.49 4.31 18.54
C PHE A 119 0.98 4.33 18.90
N ALA A 120 1.40 5.36 19.62
CA ALA A 120 2.77 5.52 20.06
C ALA A 120 2.83 6.11 21.45
N LYS A 121 3.90 5.79 22.19
CA LYS A 121 4.34 6.48 23.39
C LYS A 121 5.86 6.45 23.48
N ARG A 122 6.41 7.46 24.13
CA ARG A 122 7.81 7.45 24.54
C ARG A 122 7.93 6.69 25.86
N THR A 123 8.87 5.75 25.96
CA THR A 123 9.05 4.90 27.14
C THR A 123 10.26 5.30 27.97
N SER A 124 11.18 6.10 27.42
CA SER A 124 12.31 6.66 28.15
C SER A 124 12.66 8.08 27.70
N GLY A 125 13.45 8.78 28.48
CA GLY A 125 13.86 10.15 28.23
C GLY A 125 12.75 11.19 28.50
N THR A 126 13.13 12.45 28.63
CA THR A 126 12.21 13.58 28.86
C THR A 126 11.76 14.24 27.57
N TRP A 127 12.49 14.01 26.50
CA TRP A 127 12.23 14.51 25.14
C TRP A 127 12.60 13.43 24.13
N GLY A 128 11.99 13.47 22.94
CA GLY A 128 12.35 12.57 21.87
C GLY A 128 11.46 12.72 20.66
N VAL A 129 12.00 12.32 19.52
CA VAL A 129 11.33 12.29 18.21
C VAL A 129 11.46 10.86 17.66
N LEU A 130 10.34 10.32 17.21
CA LEU A 130 10.31 9.11 16.42
C LEU A 130 10.07 9.52 14.95
N ASN A 131 11.08 9.37 14.12
CA ASN A 131 10.95 9.65 12.69
C ASN A 131 10.09 8.60 12.03
N VAL A 132 9.25 9.05 11.10
CA VAL A 132 8.35 8.22 10.30
C VAL A 132 8.70 8.41 8.85
N SER A 133 9.17 7.35 8.22
CA SER A 133 9.54 7.34 6.80
C SER A 133 8.73 6.31 6.03
N LEU A 134 8.63 6.53 4.74
CA LEU A 134 8.15 5.55 3.78
C LEU A 134 9.31 5.06 2.93
N ARG A 135 9.38 3.74 2.75
CA ARG A 135 10.27 3.08 1.83
C ARG A 135 9.45 2.44 0.71
N TRP A 136 9.81 2.68 -0.52
CA TRP A 136 9.11 2.11 -1.68
C TRP A 136 10.09 1.74 -2.78
N LYS A 137 9.58 1.02 -3.77
CA LYS A 137 10.38 0.57 -4.91
C LYS A 137 9.73 1.03 -6.21
N VAL A 138 10.51 1.72 -7.05
CA VAL A 138 10.13 2.14 -8.40
C VAL A 138 11.27 1.76 -9.34
N ASP A 139 10.95 1.11 -10.45
CA ASP A 139 11.91 0.70 -11.49
C ASP A 139 13.14 -0.06 -10.95
N GLY A 140 12.91 -0.88 -9.92
CA GLY A 140 13.97 -1.66 -9.27
C GLY A 140 14.81 -0.90 -8.25
N ALA A 141 14.75 0.43 -8.21
CA ALA A 141 15.41 1.26 -7.20
C ALA A 141 14.56 1.37 -5.94
N THR A 142 15.21 1.25 -4.77
CA THR A 142 14.58 1.48 -3.47
C THR A 142 14.83 2.92 -3.05
N SER A 143 13.76 3.62 -2.70
CA SER A 143 13.79 4.98 -2.18
C SER A 143 13.18 5.03 -0.79
N GLU A 144 13.58 6.01 0.01
CA GLU A 144 13.03 6.27 1.34
C GLU A 144 12.89 7.78 1.54
N THR A 145 11.78 8.21 2.14
CA THR A 145 11.55 9.62 2.46
C THR A 145 10.87 9.76 3.81
N VAL A 146 11.24 10.76 4.58
CA VAL A 146 10.56 11.13 5.82
C VAL A 146 9.22 11.75 5.46
N VAL A 147 8.14 11.22 6.05
CA VAL A 147 6.77 11.72 5.87
C VAL A 147 6.24 12.43 7.11
N GLY A 148 6.99 12.38 8.19
CA GLY A 148 6.66 13.09 9.42
C GLY A 148 7.40 12.54 10.62
N SER A 149 6.97 12.95 11.80
CA SER A 149 7.54 12.50 13.07
C SER A 149 6.48 12.48 14.17
N VAL A 150 6.77 11.73 15.24
CA VAL A 150 5.97 11.63 16.46
C VAL A 150 6.76 12.22 17.61
N THR A 151 6.13 13.09 18.41
CA THR A 151 6.73 13.75 19.59
C THR A 151 5.91 13.55 20.87
N THR A 152 5.10 12.47 20.90
CA THR A 152 4.21 12.19 22.04
C THR A 152 4.97 11.96 23.36
N GLY A 153 4.26 12.09 24.46
CA GLY A 153 4.76 11.85 25.83
C GLY A 153 4.80 10.35 26.21
N PRO A 154 4.82 10.10 27.54
CA PRO A 154 4.88 8.73 28.07
C PRO A 154 3.53 7.99 28.00
N GLU A 155 2.46 8.69 27.69
CA GLU A 155 1.13 8.08 27.56
C GLU A 155 0.88 7.64 26.14
N TRP A 156 0.15 6.54 25.96
CA TRP A 156 -0.32 6.10 24.66
C TRP A 156 -1.18 7.16 23.98
N THR A 157 -0.86 7.48 22.74
CA THR A 157 -1.56 8.49 21.96
C THR A 157 -1.69 8.00 20.51
N PRO A 158 -2.84 8.14 19.88
CA PRO A 158 -2.93 7.93 18.44
C PRO A 158 -2.10 8.99 17.72
N THR A 159 -1.34 8.58 16.72
CA THR A 159 -0.57 9.52 15.91
C THR A 159 -1.49 10.37 15.04
N GLN A 160 -0.95 11.45 14.51
CA GLN A 160 -1.56 12.10 13.33
C GLN A 160 -1.64 11.11 12.15
N SER A 161 -2.44 11.43 11.17
CA SER A 161 -2.45 10.72 9.88
C SER A 161 -1.19 11.08 9.10
N PHE A 162 -0.43 10.07 8.67
CA PHE A 162 0.73 10.23 7.80
C PHE A 162 0.31 9.99 6.36
N SER A 163 0.49 10.99 5.50
CA SER A 163 0.06 10.93 4.11
C SER A 163 1.01 10.09 3.25
N LEU A 164 0.43 9.26 2.38
CA LEU A 164 1.13 8.55 1.32
C LEU A 164 1.23 9.37 0.02
N SER A 165 0.67 10.58 -0.02
CA SER A 165 0.61 11.41 -1.23
C SER A 165 1.96 11.73 -1.84
N GLN A 166 3.02 11.83 -1.02
CA GLN A 166 4.38 12.11 -1.50
C GLN A 166 4.92 11.00 -2.42
N ILE A 167 4.55 9.74 -2.15
CA ILE A 167 4.93 8.61 -3.00
C ILE A 167 3.92 8.36 -4.11
N LEU A 168 2.63 8.64 -3.88
CA LEU A 168 1.58 8.50 -4.90
C LEU A 168 1.78 9.46 -6.08
N GLY A 169 2.34 10.65 -5.84
CA GLY A 169 2.69 11.61 -6.90
C GLY A 169 3.84 11.15 -7.80
N LEU A 170 4.57 10.10 -7.42
CA LEU A 170 5.66 9.52 -8.22
C LEU A 170 5.15 8.41 -9.15
N TRP A 171 3.93 7.95 -8.93
CA TRP A 171 3.27 6.93 -9.76
C TRP A 171 2.17 7.56 -10.60
N ASN A 172 1.98 7.04 -11.80
CA ASN A 172 0.78 7.40 -12.58
C ASN A 172 -0.47 6.98 -11.80
N ALA A 173 -1.55 7.74 -11.91
CA ALA A 173 -2.78 7.57 -11.13
C ALA A 173 -3.38 6.15 -11.15
N ASP A 174 -3.01 5.36 -12.15
CA ASP A 174 -3.50 4.00 -12.37
C ASP A 174 -2.51 2.91 -11.89
N GLN A 175 -1.38 3.30 -11.26
CA GLN A 175 -0.39 2.34 -10.80
C GLN A 175 -0.64 1.93 -9.35
N VAL A 176 -0.53 0.63 -9.12
CA VAL A 176 -0.47 0.03 -7.79
C VAL A 176 0.99 -0.24 -7.46
N GLY A 177 1.40 0.20 -6.29
CA GLY A 177 2.75 -0.02 -5.79
C GLY A 177 2.77 -0.71 -4.44
N THR A 178 3.97 -0.88 -3.89
CA THR A 178 4.16 -1.35 -2.53
C THR A 178 5.04 -0.38 -1.75
N ALA A 179 4.66 -0.12 -0.50
CA ALA A 179 5.44 0.67 0.43
C ALA A 179 5.65 -0.09 1.74
N GLN A 180 6.58 0.39 2.54
CA GLN A 180 6.87 -0.05 3.90
C GLN A 180 6.97 1.19 4.78
N ILE A 181 6.47 1.09 6.00
CA ILE A 181 6.69 2.11 7.03
C ILE A 181 8.03 1.83 7.68
N VAL A 182 8.82 2.87 7.86
CA VAL A 182 10.09 2.82 8.59
C VAL A 182 9.98 3.75 9.79
N LEU A 183 10.30 3.23 10.97
CA LEU A 183 10.29 3.99 12.20
C LEU A 183 11.66 3.91 12.84
N ASP A 184 12.23 5.06 13.16
CA ASP A 184 13.53 5.17 13.84
C ASP A 184 13.54 6.41 14.76
N PRO A 185 13.85 6.23 16.06
CA PRO A 185 14.08 7.36 16.93
C PRO A 185 15.24 8.22 16.43
N GLU A 186 15.13 9.54 16.58
CA GLU A 186 16.28 10.42 16.40
C GLU A 186 17.39 10.08 17.40
N ASP A 187 18.63 10.44 17.04
CA ASP A 187 19.75 10.35 17.98
C ASP A 187 19.39 11.04 19.30
N TYR A 188 19.50 10.30 20.39
CA TYR A 188 19.06 10.72 21.74
C TYR A 188 17.55 10.90 21.94
N GLY A 189 16.72 10.41 21.00
CA GLY A 189 15.25 10.55 20.97
C GLY A 189 14.49 9.68 21.98
N GLY A 190 15.19 8.99 22.91
CA GLY A 190 14.57 8.07 23.89
C GLY A 190 14.08 6.76 23.26
N ASP A 191 13.58 5.88 24.13
CA ASP A 191 12.94 4.64 23.67
C ASP A 191 11.46 4.88 23.43
N TRP A 192 10.91 4.10 22.52
CA TRP A 192 9.52 4.20 22.09
C TRP A 192 8.78 2.87 22.19
N ALA A 193 7.49 2.93 22.30
CA ALA A 193 6.61 1.80 22.01
C ALA A 193 5.58 2.21 20.98
N ILE A 194 5.28 1.30 20.07
CA ILE A 194 4.24 1.45 19.05
C ILE A 194 3.28 0.27 19.08
N ASP A 195 2.05 0.51 18.64
CA ASP A 195 1.03 -0.51 18.58
C ASP A 195 -0.03 -0.17 17.53
N ASP A 196 -0.77 -1.18 17.12
CA ASP A 196 -1.95 -1.08 16.27
C ASP A 196 -1.72 -0.20 15.03
N VAL A 197 -0.82 -0.66 14.15
CA VAL A 197 -0.47 0.05 12.90
C VAL A 197 -1.54 -0.21 11.83
N TYR A 198 -2.23 0.84 11.43
CA TYR A 198 -3.34 0.80 10.49
C TYR A 198 -3.05 1.60 9.22
N ILE A 199 -3.50 1.07 8.08
CA ILE A 199 -3.55 1.74 6.79
C ILE A 199 -4.98 2.18 6.54
N ASP A 200 -5.16 3.39 6.05
CA ASP A 200 -6.45 3.92 5.61
C ASP A 200 -6.74 3.44 4.18
N PRO A 201 -7.59 2.42 3.98
CA PRO A 201 -8.10 2.08 2.68
C PRO A 201 -9.25 3.04 2.37
N TYR A 202 -9.02 4.03 1.56
CA TYR A 202 -10.06 4.93 1.10
C TYR A 202 -11.06 4.17 0.22
N THR A 203 -12.06 3.57 0.84
CA THR A 203 -13.25 3.08 0.13
C THR A 203 -14.18 4.26 -0.13
N ARG A 204 -14.17 4.76 -1.34
CA ARG A 204 -15.30 5.58 -1.81
C ARG A 204 -16.50 4.65 -1.91
N GLY A 205 -17.40 4.73 -0.92
CA GLY A 205 -18.73 4.16 -1.01
C GLY A 205 -19.56 4.89 -2.08
#